data_a4b13c0f478b0f28fab77da8dc2989bc
#
_entry.id   a4b13c0f478b0f28fab77da8dc2989bc
#
_cell.length_a   1.000
_cell.length_b   1.000
_cell.length_c   1.000
_cell.angle_alpha   90.00
_cell.angle_beta   90.00
_cell.angle_gamma   90.00
#
_symmetry.space_group_name_H-M   'P 1'
#
loop_
_entity.id
_entity.type
_entity.pdbx_description
1 polymer ?
#
loop_
_entity_poly.entity_id
_entity_poly.type
_entity_poly.pdbx_seq_one_letter_code
_entity_poly.pdbx_strand_id
1 'polypeptide(L)'
;MANVPFHFMAAGKMLGISDEQKFIIKESEKFAAANEKLKPKFAVLVARSGHGQVSTWPIAKLQDDLIVIAPDESDLILTERVINQVTKNKYEGGAEFIFDENLNLLEVNYLDTKTAAWTIYASQTNYFEQFIRGYLNLPLGRVNSLGKYVVCGELKNAPGKDEFYPYLHLMAHNPNYKFDKSENSAKSQFVTLFGDDLDFLCQQIKHAQDYYSAKIQE
;
A
#
# COMPACT_ATOMS: atom_id res chain seq x y z
N MET A 1 -11.96 -1.37 6.10
CA MET A 1 -10.90 -2.24 6.62
C MET A 1 -10.16 -2.78 5.42
N ALA A 2 -8.88 -2.40 5.23
CA ALA A 2 -8.05 -2.86 4.12
C ALA A 2 -7.69 -4.34 4.27
N ASN A 3 -7.37 -4.98 3.15
CA ASN A 3 -7.06 -6.40 3.09
C ASN A 3 -5.61 -6.66 3.49
N VAL A 4 -5.34 -6.71 4.78
CA VAL A 4 -4.14 -7.39 5.25
C VAL A 4 -4.36 -8.89 5.05
N PRO A 5 -3.45 -9.63 4.42
CA PRO A 5 -3.54 -11.09 4.33
C PRO A 5 -3.86 -11.71 5.68
N PHE A 6 -4.79 -12.66 5.72
CA PHE A 6 -5.35 -13.21 6.96
C PHE A 6 -4.28 -13.62 7.99
N HIS A 7 -3.18 -14.19 7.55
CA HIS A 7 -2.06 -14.58 8.42
C HIS A 7 -1.34 -13.40 9.08
N PHE A 8 -1.33 -12.21 8.46
CA PHE A 8 -0.75 -10.99 9.06
C PHE A 8 -1.73 -10.34 10.04
N MET A 9 -3.04 -10.38 9.77
CA MET A 9 -4.04 -9.92 10.73
C MET A 9 -4.03 -10.76 12.01
N ALA A 10 -3.87 -12.08 11.89
CA ALA A 10 -3.72 -12.97 13.04
C ALA A 10 -2.45 -12.65 13.83
N ALA A 11 -1.31 -12.43 13.16
CA ALA A 11 -0.07 -12.02 13.79
C ALA A 11 -0.21 -10.66 14.50
N GLY A 12 -0.82 -9.66 13.87
CA GLY A 12 -1.05 -8.35 14.48
C GLY A 12 -1.93 -8.39 15.74
N LYS A 13 -2.94 -9.27 15.77
CA LYS A 13 -3.75 -9.51 16.97
C LYS A 13 -2.97 -10.22 18.07
N MET A 14 -2.10 -11.17 17.71
CA MET A 14 -1.27 -11.90 18.68
C MET A 14 -0.15 -11.04 19.26
N LEU A 15 0.37 -10.09 18.49
CA LEU A 15 1.51 -9.25 18.92
C LEU A 15 1.10 -8.11 19.87
N GLY A 16 -0.19 -7.71 19.90
CA GLY A 16 -0.69 -6.63 20.75
C GLY A 16 -0.05 -5.28 20.41
N ILE A 17 -0.83 -4.30 19.99
CA ILE A 17 -0.33 -2.94 19.74
C ILE A 17 -0.13 -2.24 21.07
N SER A 18 1.08 -1.74 21.38
CA SER A 18 1.38 -1.02 22.62
C SER A 18 0.60 0.30 22.73
N ASP A 19 0.43 0.82 23.94
CA ASP A 19 -0.29 2.10 24.17
C ASP A 19 0.47 3.31 23.58
N GLU A 20 1.80 3.22 23.42
CA GLU A 20 2.58 4.23 22.72
C GLU A 20 2.27 4.26 21.20
N GLN A 21 2.00 3.11 20.60
CA GLN A 21 1.56 3.02 19.19
C GLN A 21 0.18 3.63 19.00
N LYS A 22 -0.71 3.52 20.00
CA LYS A 22 -2.03 4.19 20.01
C LYS A 22 -1.93 5.71 20.09
N PHE A 23 -0.82 6.26 20.59
CA PHE A 23 -0.64 7.71 20.69
C PHE A 23 -0.50 8.37 19.30
N ILE A 24 0.24 7.74 18.39
CA ILE A 24 0.35 8.22 16.99
C ILE A 24 -1.00 8.14 16.29
N ILE A 25 -1.79 7.09 16.52
CA ILE A 25 -3.17 6.94 16.00
C ILE A 25 -4.07 8.10 16.47
N LYS A 26 -4.00 8.47 17.75
CA LYS A 26 -4.82 9.58 18.30
C LYS A 26 -4.45 10.95 17.72
N GLU A 27 -3.18 11.17 17.37
CA GLU A 27 -2.80 12.39 16.66
C GLU A 27 -3.33 12.40 15.21
N SER A 28 -3.29 11.26 14.51
CA SER A 28 -3.85 11.15 13.16
C SER A 28 -5.36 11.34 13.12
N GLU A 29 -6.11 10.81 14.09
CA GLU A 29 -7.56 11.05 14.23
C GLU A 29 -7.90 12.53 14.40
N LYS A 30 -7.07 13.30 15.14
CA LYS A 30 -7.24 14.76 15.27
C LYS A 30 -6.97 15.51 13.96
N PHE A 31 -5.99 15.04 13.16
CA PHE A 31 -5.71 15.63 11.85
C PHE A 31 -6.79 15.30 10.83
N ALA A 32 -7.29 14.07 10.79
CA ALA A 32 -8.38 13.65 9.91
C ALA A 32 -9.68 14.44 10.16
N ALA A 33 -10.06 14.62 11.43
CA ALA A 33 -11.26 15.37 11.80
C ALA A 33 -11.19 16.85 11.41
N ALA A 34 -9.99 17.44 11.32
CA ALA A 34 -9.81 18.84 10.93
C ALA A 34 -9.83 19.09 9.41
N ASN A 35 -9.73 18.03 8.58
CA ASN A 35 -9.43 18.14 7.15
C ASN A 35 -10.36 17.32 6.24
N GLU A 36 -11.63 17.16 6.56
CA GLU A 36 -12.62 16.38 5.78
C GLU A 36 -12.73 16.71 4.28
N LYS A 37 -12.13 17.83 3.81
CA LYS A 37 -12.14 18.26 2.40
C LYS A 37 -10.87 17.95 1.63
N LEU A 38 -9.81 17.51 2.29
CA LEU A 38 -8.52 17.27 1.64
C LEU A 38 -8.46 15.84 1.10
N LYS A 39 -8.05 15.71 -0.18
CA LYS A 39 -7.91 14.39 -0.83
C LYS A 39 -6.51 13.83 -0.61
N PRO A 40 -6.38 12.54 -0.26
CA PRO A 40 -5.10 11.83 -0.26
C PRO A 40 -4.42 11.95 -1.63
N LYS A 41 -3.13 12.29 -1.63
CA LYS A 41 -2.34 12.42 -2.85
C LYS A 41 -1.07 11.58 -2.83
N PHE A 42 -0.44 11.46 -1.65
CA PHE A 42 0.79 10.70 -1.48
C PHE A 42 0.68 9.76 -0.29
N ALA A 43 1.29 8.58 -0.42
CA ALA A 43 1.47 7.65 0.68
C ALA A 43 2.94 7.27 0.83
N VAL A 44 3.46 7.35 2.04
CA VAL A 44 4.82 6.96 2.41
C VAL A 44 4.75 5.76 3.34
N LEU A 45 5.26 4.64 2.89
CA LEU A 45 5.43 3.44 3.71
C LEU A 45 6.80 3.47 4.39
N VAL A 46 6.83 3.17 5.68
CA VAL A 46 8.05 3.12 6.47
C VAL A 46 8.03 1.93 7.41
N ALA A 47 9.18 1.34 7.66
CA ALA A 47 9.38 0.38 8.75
C ALA A 47 10.59 0.78 9.58
N ARG A 48 10.50 0.58 10.91
CA ARG A 48 11.59 0.83 11.86
C ARG A 48 11.71 -0.33 12.84
N SER A 49 12.95 -0.78 13.08
CA SER A 49 13.26 -1.80 14.10
C SER A 49 13.64 -1.15 15.43
N GLY A 50 13.53 -1.89 16.52
CA GLY A 50 13.88 -1.43 17.86
C GLY A 50 15.33 -0.98 18.01
N HIS A 51 16.26 -1.55 17.23
CA HIS A 51 17.67 -1.10 17.20
C HIS A 51 17.93 0.10 16.28
N GLY A 52 16.85 0.72 15.72
CA GLY A 52 16.91 2.00 15.03
C GLY A 52 17.14 1.94 13.53
N GLN A 53 17.19 0.77 12.89
CA GLN A 53 17.20 0.68 11.43
C GLN A 53 15.86 1.17 10.88
N VAL A 54 15.89 2.01 9.84
CA VAL A 54 14.70 2.53 9.15
C VAL A 54 14.77 2.19 7.68
N SER A 55 13.66 1.77 7.10
CA SER A 55 13.48 1.53 5.67
C SER A 55 12.22 2.22 5.18
N THR A 56 12.28 2.91 4.03
CA THR A 56 11.14 3.54 3.36
C THR A 56 11.05 3.04 1.94
N TRP A 57 9.83 2.71 1.52
CA TRP A 57 9.56 2.40 0.12
C TRP A 57 9.50 3.69 -0.73
N PRO A 58 9.64 3.57 -2.06
CA PRO A 58 9.31 4.68 -2.96
C PRO A 58 7.90 5.21 -2.68
N ILE A 59 7.72 6.52 -2.82
CA ILE A 59 6.44 7.18 -2.52
C ILE A 59 5.38 6.73 -3.50
N ALA A 60 4.22 6.34 -2.97
CA ALA A 60 3.04 6.05 -3.75
C ALA A 60 2.27 7.33 -4.06
N LYS A 61 2.05 7.63 -5.34
CA LYS A 61 1.17 8.70 -5.82
C LYS A 61 -0.24 8.11 -5.96
N LEU A 62 -1.21 8.72 -5.29
CA LEU A 62 -2.60 8.29 -5.31
C LEU A 62 -3.34 9.10 -6.38
N GLN A 63 -3.75 8.43 -7.46
CA GLN A 63 -4.39 9.04 -8.61
C GLN A 63 -5.68 8.29 -8.94
N ASP A 64 -6.81 8.91 -8.65
CA ASP A 64 -8.13 8.28 -8.77
C ASP A 64 -8.17 6.94 -8.00
N ASP A 65 -8.36 5.82 -8.71
CA ASP A 65 -8.38 4.47 -8.18
C ASP A 65 -7.04 3.72 -8.38
N LEU A 66 -5.95 4.44 -8.70
CA LEU A 66 -4.62 3.89 -8.92
C LEU A 66 -3.63 4.31 -7.84
N ILE A 67 -2.75 3.38 -7.50
CA ILE A 67 -1.55 3.59 -6.70
C ILE A 67 -0.38 3.51 -7.68
N VAL A 68 0.32 4.63 -7.88
CA VAL A 68 1.40 4.74 -8.87
C VAL A 68 2.73 4.96 -8.17
N ILE A 69 3.68 4.09 -8.41
CA ILE A 69 5.07 4.22 -7.99
C ILE A 69 5.88 4.64 -9.21
N ALA A 70 6.28 5.90 -9.21
CA ALA A 70 7.13 6.50 -10.23
C ALA A 70 8.17 7.35 -9.51
N PRO A 71 9.45 6.95 -9.48
CA PRO A 71 10.49 7.68 -8.76
C PRO A 71 10.56 9.15 -9.18
N ASP A 72 10.66 10.03 -8.19
CA ASP A 72 10.71 11.47 -8.37
C ASP A 72 11.72 12.07 -7.36
N GLU A 73 12.51 13.07 -7.78
CA GLU A 73 13.47 13.72 -6.89
C GLU A 73 12.80 14.46 -5.72
N SER A 74 11.54 14.90 -5.89
CA SER A 74 10.77 15.54 -4.83
C SER A 74 10.36 14.59 -3.68
N ASP A 75 10.49 13.28 -3.87
CA ASP A 75 10.14 12.26 -2.89
C ASP A 75 11.00 12.33 -1.61
N LEU A 76 12.19 12.96 -1.69
CA LEU A 76 13.11 13.06 -0.55
C LEU A 76 12.52 13.84 0.63
N ILE A 77 11.79 14.93 0.39
CA ILE A 77 11.25 15.79 1.45
C ILE A 77 10.25 15.01 2.34
N LEU A 78 9.32 14.29 1.73
CA LEU A 78 8.35 13.49 2.48
C LEU A 78 9.01 12.31 3.19
N THR A 79 9.96 11.67 2.53
CA THR A 79 10.72 10.54 3.08
C THR A 79 11.47 10.95 4.34
N GLU A 80 12.23 12.07 4.30
CA GLU A 80 12.96 12.59 5.47
C GLU A 80 12.01 12.96 6.61
N ARG A 81 10.88 13.61 6.30
CA ARG A 81 9.87 13.98 7.30
C ARG A 81 9.33 12.75 8.04
N VAL A 82 9.02 11.69 7.30
CA VAL A 82 8.49 10.44 7.88
C VAL A 82 9.56 9.72 8.70
N ILE A 83 10.81 9.63 8.20
CA ILE A 83 11.94 9.05 8.96
C ILE A 83 12.15 9.78 10.28
N ASN A 84 12.14 11.12 10.26
CA ASN A 84 12.29 11.93 11.45
C ASN A 84 11.15 11.68 12.45
N GLN A 85 9.91 11.55 11.96
CA GLN A 85 8.74 11.30 12.81
C GLN A 85 8.84 9.95 13.52
N VAL A 86 9.12 8.86 12.80
CA VAL A 86 9.21 7.51 13.40
C VAL A 86 10.42 7.37 14.32
N THR A 87 11.53 8.06 14.02
CA THR A 87 12.74 8.04 14.82
C THR A 87 12.55 8.81 16.13
N LYS A 88 11.99 10.03 16.07
CA LYS A 88 11.71 10.86 17.26
C LYS A 88 10.77 10.16 18.24
N ASN A 89 9.75 9.49 17.71
CA ASN A 89 8.75 8.78 18.52
C ASN A 89 9.18 7.36 18.89
N LYS A 90 10.38 6.92 18.48
CA LYS A 90 10.89 5.55 18.70
C LYS A 90 9.89 4.47 18.27
N TYR A 91 9.11 4.74 17.22
CA TYR A 91 8.13 3.80 16.71
C TYR A 91 8.81 2.52 16.22
N GLU A 92 8.21 1.35 16.48
CA GLU A 92 8.69 0.04 16.05
C GLU A 92 7.60 -0.67 15.24
N GLY A 93 7.99 -1.28 14.12
CA GLY A 93 7.07 -1.91 13.17
C GLY A 93 6.98 -1.15 11.86
N GLY A 94 5.85 -1.27 11.16
CA GLY A 94 5.55 -0.59 9.91
C GLY A 94 4.45 0.45 10.08
N ALA A 95 4.55 1.57 9.36
CA ALA A 95 3.53 2.61 9.31
C ALA A 95 3.37 3.18 7.90
N GLU A 96 2.17 3.64 7.59
CA GLU A 96 1.83 4.39 6.39
C GLU A 96 1.46 5.81 6.78
N PHE A 97 2.03 6.79 6.09
CA PHE A 97 1.71 8.20 6.25
C PHE A 97 1.05 8.71 4.99
N ILE A 98 -0.16 9.23 5.10
CA ILE A 98 -0.95 9.76 3.98
C ILE A 98 -0.89 11.28 4.00
N PHE A 99 -0.59 11.88 2.84
CA PHE A 99 -0.48 13.32 2.66
C PHE A 99 -1.39 13.82 1.53
N ASP A 100 -1.81 15.09 1.62
CA ASP A 100 -2.48 15.81 0.55
C ASP A 100 -1.50 16.40 -0.48
N GLU A 101 -2.01 17.14 -1.47
CA GLU A 101 -1.22 17.82 -2.50
C GLU A 101 -0.30 18.92 -1.95
N ASN A 102 -0.63 19.50 -0.78
CA ASN A 102 0.16 20.53 -0.11
C ASN A 102 1.12 19.93 0.93
N LEU A 103 1.31 18.61 0.91
CA LEU A 103 2.14 17.83 1.83
C LEU A 103 1.69 17.94 3.31
N ASN A 104 0.42 18.23 3.57
CA ASN A 104 -0.14 18.14 4.91
C ASN A 104 -0.41 16.66 5.24
N LEU A 105 -0.04 16.25 6.45
CA LEU A 105 -0.34 14.91 6.95
C LEU A 105 -1.84 14.79 7.20
N LEU A 106 -2.48 13.83 6.57
CA LEU A 106 -3.91 13.53 6.72
C LEU A 106 -4.14 12.37 7.69
N GLU A 107 -3.36 11.30 7.56
CA GLU A 107 -3.61 10.05 8.25
C GLU A 107 -2.32 9.27 8.48
N VAL A 108 -2.29 8.47 9.55
CA VAL A 108 -1.25 7.46 9.80
C VAL A 108 -1.92 6.11 10.05
N ASN A 109 -1.58 5.13 9.24
CA ASN A 109 -2.10 3.76 9.33
C ASN A 109 -0.98 2.78 9.66
N TYR A 110 -1.32 1.66 10.29
CA TYR A 110 -0.33 0.64 10.66
C TYR A 110 -0.50 -0.64 9.85
N LEU A 111 -1.37 -1.55 10.26
CA LEU A 111 -1.58 -2.81 9.55
C LEU A 111 -2.63 -2.74 8.45
N ASP A 112 -3.58 -1.82 8.58
CA ASP A 112 -4.74 -1.70 7.70
C ASP A 112 -4.48 -0.65 6.60
N THR A 113 -3.54 -0.95 5.71
CA THR A 113 -3.19 -0.04 4.62
C THR A 113 -3.43 -0.65 3.25
N LYS A 114 -4.25 0.04 2.44
CA LYS A 114 -4.52 -0.34 1.05
C LYS A 114 -3.33 -0.04 0.15
N THR A 115 -2.63 1.05 0.43
CA THR A 115 -1.55 1.51 -0.45
C THR A 115 -0.30 0.64 -0.37
N ALA A 116 -0.21 -0.26 0.62
CA ALA A 116 0.86 -1.25 0.70
C ALA A 116 0.64 -2.49 -0.20
N ALA A 117 -0.55 -2.65 -0.81
CA ALA A 117 -0.88 -3.84 -1.61
C ALA A 117 0.13 -4.09 -2.74
N TRP A 118 0.62 -3.05 -3.41
CA TRP A 118 1.61 -3.16 -4.46
C TRP A 118 2.91 -3.81 -4.00
N THR A 119 3.29 -3.65 -2.72
CA THR A 119 4.55 -4.17 -2.20
C THR A 119 4.60 -5.70 -2.17
N ILE A 120 3.44 -6.37 -2.15
CA ILE A 120 3.34 -7.84 -2.09
C ILE A 120 4.02 -8.47 -3.31
N TYR A 121 3.85 -7.87 -4.49
CA TYR A 121 4.34 -8.45 -5.74
C TYR A 121 5.44 -7.65 -6.41
N ALA A 122 5.62 -6.38 -6.05
CA ALA A 122 6.51 -5.47 -6.76
C ALA A 122 7.57 -4.81 -5.88
N SER A 123 7.82 -5.33 -4.66
CA SER A 123 8.92 -4.93 -3.78
C SER A 123 9.78 -6.14 -3.39
N GLN A 124 11.08 -5.92 -3.15
CA GLN A 124 12.00 -6.96 -2.70
C GLN A 124 11.59 -7.55 -1.34
N THR A 125 11.16 -6.68 -0.41
CA THR A 125 10.54 -7.09 0.85
C THR A 125 9.24 -6.31 0.97
N ASN A 126 8.12 -7.01 1.16
CA ASN A 126 6.82 -6.36 1.26
C ASN A 126 6.62 -5.66 2.61
N TYR A 127 5.64 -4.76 2.66
CA TYR A 127 5.32 -3.97 3.84
C TYR A 127 5.00 -4.83 5.08
N PHE A 128 4.23 -5.88 4.90
CA PHE A 128 3.77 -6.73 6.01
C PHE A 128 4.91 -7.52 6.63
N GLU A 129 5.83 -8.02 5.82
CA GLU A 129 7.04 -8.67 6.30
C GLU A 129 7.93 -7.71 7.06
N GLN A 130 8.16 -6.48 6.54
CA GLN A 130 8.93 -5.46 7.23
C GLN A 130 8.27 -5.00 8.53
N PHE A 131 6.93 -4.92 8.57
CA PHE A 131 6.20 -4.63 9.79
C PHE A 131 6.55 -5.63 10.88
N ILE A 132 6.49 -6.94 10.56
CA ILE A 132 6.82 -8.00 11.51
C ILE A 132 8.29 -7.94 11.92
N ARG A 133 9.20 -7.74 10.97
CA ARG A 133 10.63 -7.61 11.24
C ARG A 133 10.92 -6.42 12.18
N GLY A 134 10.33 -5.27 11.91
CA GLY A 134 10.46 -4.08 12.74
C GLY A 134 9.95 -4.30 14.15
N TYR A 135 8.75 -4.88 14.29
CA TYR A 135 8.11 -5.16 15.56
C TYR A 135 8.89 -6.18 16.41
N LEU A 136 9.41 -7.23 15.79
CA LEU A 136 10.22 -8.26 16.45
C LEU A 136 11.70 -7.88 16.61
N ASN A 137 12.06 -6.64 16.29
CA ASN A 137 13.43 -6.14 16.32
C ASN A 137 14.42 -6.96 15.47
N LEU A 138 13.95 -7.50 14.36
CA LEU A 138 14.76 -8.21 13.38
C LEU A 138 15.40 -7.23 12.38
N PRO A 139 16.51 -7.61 11.71
CA PRO A 139 17.08 -6.81 10.62
C PRO A 139 16.07 -6.56 9.51
N LEU A 140 15.95 -5.31 9.07
CA LEU A 140 15.06 -4.96 7.96
C LEU A 140 15.66 -5.38 6.62
N GLY A 141 14.80 -5.85 5.71
CA GLY A 141 15.17 -6.20 4.34
C GLY A 141 15.22 -4.96 3.42
N ARG A 142 15.70 -5.16 2.19
CA ARG A 142 15.68 -4.14 1.14
C ARG A 142 14.24 -3.97 0.63
N VAL A 143 13.85 -2.73 0.32
CA VAL A 143 12.47 -2.36 -0.07
C VAL A 143 12.37 -1.77 -1.48
N ASN A 144 13.40 -1.95 -2.31
CA ASN A 144 13.37 -1.43 -3.68
C ASN A 144 12.23 -2.08 -4.48
N SER A 145 11.64 -1.31 -5.40
CA SER A 145 10.70 -1.84 -6.38
C SER A 145 11.38 -2.80 -7.34
N LEU A 146 10.64 -3.79 -7.83
CA LEU A 146 11.11 -4.78 -8.82
C LEU A 146 11.05 -4.26 -10.26
N GLY A 147 10.39 -3.13 -10.52
CA GLY A 147 10.34 -2.44 -11.80
C GLY A 147 10.64 -0.95 -11.63
N LYS A 148 10.94 -0.27 -12.75
CA LYS A 148 11.11 1.18 -12.78
C LYS A 148 9.84 1.90 -12.35
N TYR A 149 8.70 1.41 -12.82
CA TYR A 149 7.37 1.85 -12.45
C TYR A 149 6.55 0.69 -11.91
N VAL A 150 5.65 0.99 -10.97
CA VAL A 150 4.64 0.05 -10.48
C VAL A 150 3.30 0.74 -10.51
N VAL A 151 2.27 0.06 -10.99
CA VAL A 151 0.88 0.52 -10.94
C VAL A 151 0.04 -0.57 -10.28
N CYS A 152 -0.73 -0.17 -9.27
CA CYS A 152 -1.64 -1.04 -8.56
C CYS A 152 -3.04 -0.41 -8.56
N GLY A 153 -4.07 -1.19 -8.84
CA GLY A 153 -5.46 -0.76 -8.86
C GLY A 153 -6.35 -1.63 -7.98
N GLU A 154 -7.34 -1.02 -7.35
CA GLU A 154 -8.37 -1.74 -6.59
C GLU A 154 -9.42 -2.30 -7.56
N LEU A 155 -9.72 -3.60 -7.48
CA LEU A 155 -10.79 -4.25 -8.22
C LEU A 155 -12.07 -4.14 -7.41
N LYS A 156 -13.03 -3.37 -7.90
CA LYS A 156 -14.33 -3.12 -7.26
C LYS A 156 -15.42 -3.93 -7.96
N ASN A 157 -16.48 -4.25 -7.21
CA ASN A 157 -17.68 -4.92 -7.74
C ASN A 157 -17.35 -6.30 -8.32
N ALA A 158 -17.25 -7.30 -7.44
CA ALA A 158 -17.00 -8.68 -7.85
C ALA A 158 -17.91 -9.09 -9.03
N PRO A 159 -17.35 -9.68 -10.08
CA PRO A 159 -18.15 -10.20 -11.18
C PRO A 159 -19.03 -11.32 -10.66
N GLY A 160 -20.25 -11.41 -11.18
CA GLY A 160 -21.31 -12.35 -10.79
C GLY A 160 -20.90 -13.78 -10.42
N LYS A 161 -21.58 -14.80 -11.00
CA LYS A 161 -21.46 -16.20 -10.54
C LYS A 161 -20.13 -16.89 -10.84
N ASP A 162 -19.35 -16.42 -11.82
CA ASP A 162 -18.04 -16.98 -12.17
C ASP A 162 -16.93 -16.04 -11.71
N GLU A 163 -16.42 -16.29 -10.52
CA GLU A 163 -15.34 -15.48 -9.93
C GLU A 163 -14.00 -15.61 -10.64
N PHE A 164 -13.78 -16.68 -11.42
CA PHE A 164 -12.48 -16.95 -12.06
C PHE A 164 -12.37 -16.42 -13.49
N TYR A 165 -13.49 -16.29 -14.18
CA TYR A 165 -13.49 -15.92 -15.59
C TYR A 165 -12.73 -14.60 -15.87
N PRO A 166 -12.92 -13.51 -15.11
CA PRO A 166 -12.18 -12.28 -15.33
C PRO A 166 -10.67 -12.45 -15.20
N TYR A 167 -10.21 -13.25 -14.25
CA TYR A 167 -8.77 -13.50 -14.09
C TYR A 167 -8.20 -14.29 -15.26
N LEU A 168 -8.91 -15.31 -15.73
CA LEU A 168 -8.49 -16.12 -16.90
C LEU A 168 -8.36 -15.25 -18.13
N HIS A 169 -9.35 -14.41 -18.41
CA HIS A 169 -9.34 -13.49 -19.54
C HIS A 169 -8.18 -12.49 -19.44
N LEU A 170 -8.06 -11.77 -18.32
CA LEU A 170 -7.01 -10.78 -18.13
C LEU A 170 -5.60 -11.39 -18.20
N MET A 171 -5.39 -12.56 -17.60
CA MET A 171 -4.09 -13.25 -17.66
C MET A 171 -3.79 -13.83 -19.05
N ALA A 172 -4.79 -14.18 -19.85
CA ALA A 172 -4.58 -14.58 -21.24
C ALA A 172 -4.06 -13.41 -22.09
N HIS A 173 -4.53 -12.19 -21.82
CA HIS A 173 -4.07 -10.97 -22.51
C HIS A 173 -2.71 -10.48 -22.00
N ASN A 174 -2.49 -10.55 -20.67
CA ASN A 174 -1.22 -10.16 -20.08
C ASN A 174 -0.88 -11.07 -18.87
N PRO A 175 0.01 -12.06 -19.05
CA PRO A 175 0.37 -13.01 -18.01
C PRO A 175 1.13 -12.39 -16.83
N ASN A 176 1.55 -11.12 -16.93
CA ASN A 176 2.29 -10.43 -15.88
C ASN A 176 1.40 -9.83 -14.80
N TYR A 177 0.07 -9.82 -14.99
CA TYR A 177 -0.85 -9.40 -13.93
C TYR A 177 -0.62 -10.18 -12.64
N LYS A 178 -0.54 -9.45 -11.53
CA LYS A 178 -0.49 -10.00 -10.17
C LYS A 178 -1.76 -9.62 -9.45
N PHE A 179 -2.57 -10.61 -9.11
CA PHE A 179 -3.84 -10.42 -8.40
C PHE A 179 -3.66 -10.77 -6.93
N ASP A 180 -4.03 -9.86 -6.04
CA ASP A 180 -4.17 -10.14 -4.62
C ASP A 180 -5.64 -10.51 -4.35
N LYS A 181 -5.88 -11.82 -4.21
CA LYS A 181 -7.22 -12.35 -3.93
C LYS A 181 -7.46 -12.42 -2.43
N SER A 182 -8.43 -11.65 -1.96
CA SER A 182 -8.93 -11.84 -0.59
C SER A 182 -9.76 -13.12 -0.49
N GLU A 183 -9.56 -13.90 0.57
CA GLU A 183 -10.41 -15.06 0.89
C GLU A 183 -11.87 -14.67 1.17
N ASN A 184 -12.13 -13.39 1.38
CA ASN A 184 -13.44 -12.85 1.69
C ASN A 184 -13.93 -11.99 0.53
N SER A 185 -14.85 -12.49 -0.29
CA SER A 185 -15.38 -11.82 -1.49
C SER A 185 -15.97 -10.41 -1.24
N ALA A 186 -16.20 -10.05 0.02
CA ALA A 186 -16.67 -8.73 0.42
C ALA A 186 -15.53 -7.70 0.60
N LYS A 187 -14.26 -8.10 0.44
CA LYS A 187 -13.10 -7.24 0.64
C LYS A 187 -12.48 -6.82 -0.68
N SER A 188 -11.86 -5.64 -0.68
CA SER A 188 -11.14 -5.10 -1.83
C SER A 188 -10.06 -6.07 -2.30
N GLN A 189 -10.01 -6.28 -3.60
CA GLN A 189 -8.96 -7.02 -4.29
C GLN A 189 -8.10 -6.04 -5.05
N PHE A 190 -6.83 -6.38 -5.28
CA PHE A 190 -5.90 -5.52 -5.99
C PHE A 190 -5.29 -6.25 -7.17
N VAL A 191 -4.99 -5.49 -8.22
CA VAL A 191 -4.22 -5.94 -9.36
C VAL A 191 -2.98 -5.07 -9.49
N THR A 192 -1.81 -5.68 -9.68
CA THR A 192 -0.52 -4.99 -9.76
C THR A 192 0.21 -5.38 -11.03
N LEU A 193 0.80 -4.39 -11.69
CA LEU A 193 1.79 -4.55 -12.76
C LEU A 193 3.01 -3.69 -12.48
N PHE A 194 4.17 -4.10 -12.98
CA PHE A 194 5.39 -3.32 -12.92
C PHE A 194 6.22 -3.51 -14.20
N GLY A 195 7.01 -2.50 -14.55
CA GLY A 195 7.78 -2.46 -15.79
C GLY A 195 8.42 -1.09 -16.05
N ASP A 196 8.72 -0.81 -17.31
CA ASP A 196 9.47 0.39 -17.72
C ASP A 196 8.62 1.44 -18.47
N ASP A 197 7.37 1.14 -18.77
CA ASP A 197 6.43 2.03 -19.46
C ASP A 197 5.21 2.33 -18.58
N LEU A 198 5.20 3.53 -17.99
CA LEU A 198 4.16 3.94 -17.05
C LEU A 198 2.78 4.05 -17.69
N ASP A 199 2.70 4.62 -18.90
CA ASP A 199 1.42 4.84 -19.59
C ASP A 199 0.78 3.52 -19.95
N PHE A 200 1.58 2.58 -20.47
CA PHE A 200 1.13 1.22 -20.73
C PHE A 200 0.61 0.53 -19.47
N LEU A 201 1.35 0.59 -18.36
CA LEU A 201 0.93 -0.01 -17.08
C LEU A 201 -0.39 0.59 -16.59
N CYS A 202 -0.54 1.91 -16.64
CA CYS A 202 -1.79 2.59 -16.24
C CYS A 202 -2.97 2.16 -17.10
N GLN A 203 -2.79 2.05 -18.43
CA GLN A 203 -3.83 1.60 -19.34
C GLN A 203 -4.25 0.15 -19.04
N GLN A 204 -3.28 -0.73 -18.84
CA GLN A 204 -3.54 -2.13 -18.51
C GLN A 204 -4.31 -2.30 -17.19
N ILE A 205 -3.92 -1.57 -16.13
CA ILE A 205 -4.63 -1.64 -14.85
C ILE A 205 -6.05 -1.08 -14.96
N LYS A 206 -6.27 0.03 -15.69
CA LYS A 206 -7.62 0.55 -15.93
C LYS A 206 -8.47 -0.44 -16.72
N HIS A 207 -7.91 -1.06 -17.77
CA HIS A 207 -8.59 -2.11 -18.50
C HIS A 207 -9.00 -3.27 -17.58
N ALA A 208 -8.09 -3.72 -16.70
CA ALA A 208 -8.40 -4.78 -15.74
C ALA A 208 -9.53 -4.40 -14.79
N GLN A 209 -9.55 -3.15 -14.28
CA GLN A 209 -10.62 -2.64 -13.41
C GLN A 209 -11.98 -2.59 -14.13
N ASP A 210 -12.00 -2.11 -15.38
CA ASP A 210 -13.23 -1.96 -16.16
C ASP A 210 -13.78 -3.32 -16.61
N TYR A 211 -12.91 -4.25 -17.00
CA TYR A 211 -13.30 -5.61 -17.32
C TYR A 211 -13.83 -6.37 -16.09
N TYR A 212 -13.10 -6.31 -14.98
CA TYR A 212 -13.51 -6.96 -13.73
C TYR A 212 -14.84 -6.43 -13.19
N SER A 213 -15.11 -5.14 -13.35
CA SER A 213 -16.40 -4.52 -12.95
C SER A 213 -17.52 -4.70 -13.98
N ALA A 214 -17.30 -5.46 -15.05
CA ALA A 214 -18.23 -5.67 -16.17
C ALA A 214 -18.71 -4.37 -16.86
N LYS A 215 -17.87 -3.31 -16.83
CA LYS A 215 -18.14 -2.08 -17.61
C LYS A 215 -17.85 -2.25 -19.08
N ILE A 216 -16.92 -3.13 -19.42
CA ILE A 216 -16.60 -3.57 -20.77
C ILE A 216 -16.82 -5.07 -20.88
N GLN A 217 -17.34 -5.51 -22.05
CA GLN A 217 -17.50 -6.93 -22.41
C GLN A 217 -16.79 -7.10 -23.76
N GLU A 218 -15.86 -8.03 -23.83
CA GLU A 218 -15.21 -8.47 -25.08
C GLU A 218 -15.76 -9.81 -25.55
#